data_844dfb1ad77ba47458d4d97301d41469
#
_entry.id   844dfb1ad77ba47458d4d97301d41469
#
_cell.length_a   1.000
_cell.length_b   1.000
_cell.length_c   1.000
_cell.angle_alpha   90.00
_cell.angle_beta   90.00
_cell.angle_gamma   90.00
#
_symmetry.space_group_name_H-M   'P 1'
#
loop_
_entity.id
_entity.type
_entity.pdbx_description
1 polymer ?
#
loop_
_entity_poly.entity_id
_entity_poly.type
_entity_poly.pdbx_seq_one_letter_code
_entity_poly.pdbx_strand_id
1 'polypeptide(L)'
;MKARSTIYWLLSFGILYFLGMLLPLMENDSAQFAVMASRMVIENDFTHLYKGSLPYLDKPHLHYWLAAISMKLFGIHAFSYRLPGVLLLFVGAYFVFKTTKLLYDERTAFFSGLVFIASQTIILAGFDLRTDAVLTGLVAWAIYHLARYIYDEKLNQLLWGALVAGFAFATKGLISIVVIGGVVLALLNAKQKWGLLFRVSTLGALLVFLFSLTPVLYAYFIQFDLHPELVVRGVSNRSGIKFLFWEQSFERLSGEGHGKTGNDPFFFFHTFLWAFMPFSLVGIVGLYKTFRSKFSEVLVLKNLTIALLLLLGLMSLAQFKLPHYLNVLLPLITLVFTPAVLRLVDQKIGKPLSIITFVIYGIASVLICIPFYDYAALGVFLGLVILSWMLHRRRVSMVSWLLSGVLVFNLLAFTVFYPKLLDYQSDISFSKRLNLQDAELVNAMHKHTWNLDFFFQTHLPERSIDELVDSHEIYVLVDIDTYQRLKLLRPDAVEYASALHYRVTKLSLKFLVPKTRSSTLEVRRVIWLP
;
A
#
# COMPACT_ATOMS: atom_id res chain seq x y z
N MET A 1 18.94 -22.06 -0.20
CA MET A 1 17.72 -22.70 0.37
C MET A 1 17.30 -23.85 -0.54
N LYS A 2 16.79 -24.96 0.00
CA LYS A 2 16.19 -26.02 -0.81
C LYS A 2 14.76 -25.59 -1.21
N ALA A 3 14.27 -26.01 -2.38
CA ALA A 3 12.92 -25.65 -2.86
C ALA A 3 11.80 -25.88 -1.82
N ARG A 4 11.85 -27.00 -1.07
CA ARG A 4 10.91 -27.28 0.03
C ARG A 4 10.87 -26.18 1.10
N SER A 5 12.04 -25.63 1.48
CA SER A 5 12.11 -24.55 2.48
C SER A 5 11.45 -23.26 1.96
N THR A 6 11.56 -22.97 0.67
CA THR A 6 10.92 -21.80 0.06
C THR A 6 9.39 -21.90 0.10
N ILE A 7 8.84 -23.11 -0.18
CA ILE A 7 7.38 -23.35 -0.12
C ILE A 7 6.84 -23.11 1.30
N TYR A 8 7.52 -23.59 2.34
CA TYR A 8 7.09 -23.32 3.72
C TYR A 8 7.05 -21.83 4.05
N TRP A 9 8.04 -21.04 3.59
CA TRP A 9 8.03 -19.60 3.79
C TRP A 9 6.91 -18.91 3.01
N LEU A 10 6.66 -19.31 1.77
CA LEU A 10 5.55 -18.78 0.97
C LEU A 10 4.20 -19.06 1.63
N LEU A 11 3.99 -20.26 2.17
CA LEU A 11 2.77 -20.58 2.90
C LEU A 11 2.65 -19.78 4.19
N SER A 12 3.75 -19.60 4.95
CA SER A 12 3.74 -18.79 6.18
C SER A 12 3.39 -17.33 5.91
N PHE A 13 3.97 -16.73 4.86
CA PHE A 13 3.60 -15.38 4.46
C PHE A 13 2.19 -15.32 3.85
N GLY A 14 1.74 -16.35 3.12
CA GLY A 14 0.36 -16.48 2.67
C GLY A 14 -0.64 -16.40 3.81
N ILE A 15 -0.40 -17.14 4.90
CA ILE A 15 -1.21 -17.09 6.13
C ILE A 15 -1.15 -15.69 6.76
N LEU A 16 0.03 -15.07 6.84
CA LEU A 16 0.18 -13.72 7.38
C LEU A 16 -0.66 -12.69 6.60
N TYR A 17 -0.57 -12.70 5.27
CA TYR A 17 -1.37 -11.80 4.42
C TYR A 17 -2.86 -12.08 4.57
N PHE A 18 -3.26 -13.35 4.64
CA PHE A 18 -4.65 -13.73 4.87
C PHE A 18 -5.18 -13.15 6.19
N LEU A 19 -4.44 -13.27 7.29
CA LEU A 19 -4.82 -12.67 8.57
C LEU A 19 -4.94 -11.14 8.46
N GLY A 20 -4.01 -10.49 7.76
CA GLY A 20 -4.09 -9.04 7.51
C GLY A 20 -5.33 -8.62 6.71
N MET A 21 -5.79 -9.46 5.75
CA MET A 21 -7.00 -9.18 4.96
C MET A 21 -8.29 -9.23 5.78
N LEU A 22 -8.33 -9.97 6.89
CA LEU A 22 -9.51 -10.10 7.75
C LEU A 22 -9.73 -8.94 8.71
N LEU A 23 -8.71 -8.10 8.91
CA LEU A 23 -8.80 -6.95 9.82
C LEU A 23 -9.72 -5.86 9.26
N PRO A 24 -10.36 -5.06 10.14
CA PRO A 24 -11.10 -3.87 9.71
C PRO A 24 -10.25 -2.95 8.83
N LEU A 25 -10.91 -2.09 8.05
CA LEU A 25 -10.21 -1.13 7.20
C LEU A 25 -9.60 -0.02 8.04
N MET A 26 -8.40 0.40 7.66
CA MET A 26 -7.75 1.54 8.28
C MET A 26 -8.21 2.84 7.61
N GLU A 27 -8.75 3.78 8.39
CA GLU A 27 -8.88 5.14 7.89
C GLU A 27 -7.45 5.69 7.64
N ASN A 28 -7.15 6.47 6.65
CA ASN A 28 -7.96 7.29 5.81
C ASN A 28 -8.18 6.65 4.41
N ASP A 29 -7.08 6.46 3.64
CA ASP A 29 -7.16 6.12 2.21
C ASP A 29 -7.74 4.71 1.96
N SER A 30 -7.37 3.71 2.79
CA SER A 30 -7.82 2.33 2.58
C SER A 30 -9.34 2.21 2.71
N ALA A 31 -9.93 2.79 3.76
CA ALA A 31 -11.38 2.80 3.96
C ALA A 31 -12.08 3.65 2.88
N GLN A 32 -11.54 4.84 2.55
CA GLN A 32 -12.07 5.69 1.48
C GLN A 32 -12.13 4.93 0.15
N PHE A 33 -11.04 4.25 -0.24
CA PHE A 33 -11.00 3.55 -1.53
C PHE A 33 -11.92 2.32 -1.54
N ALA A 34 -12.10 1.67 -0.39
CA ALA A 34 -13.07 0.58 -0.26
C ALA A 34 -14.52 1.07 -0.45
N VAL A 35 -14.88 2.22 0.14
CA VAL A 35 -16.19 2.87 -0.07
C VAL A 35 -16.40 3.22 -1.55
N MET A 36 -15.41 3.81 -2.20
CA MET A 36 -15.49 4.16 -3.61
C MET A 36 -15.70 2.93 -4.51
N ALA A 37 -15.01 1.82 -4.19
CA ALA A 37 -15.16 0.56 -4.92
C ALA A 37 -16.52 -0.13 -4.61
N SER A 38 -17.00 -0.12 -3.36
CA SER A 38 -18.31 -0.68 -2.99
C SER A 38 -19.44 0.09 -3.64
N ARG A 39 -19.32 1.41 -3.75
CA ARG A 39 -20.29 2.27 -4.43
C ARG A 39 -20.48 1.87 -5.90
N MET A 40 -19.39 1.53 -6.62
CA MET A 40 -19.50 1.01 -7.99
C MET A 40 -20.38 -0.24 -8.07
N VAL A 41 -20.33 -1.11 -7.06
CA VAL A 41 -21.15 -2.34 -7.00
C VAL A 41 -22.59 -2.02 -6.67
N ILE A 42 -22.83 -1.16 -5.69
CA ILE A 42 -24.17 -0.81 -5.18
C ILE A 42 -24.95 -0.04 -6.24
N GLU A 43 -24.35 0.97 -6.86
CA GLU A 43 -24.96 1.81 -7.87
C GLU A 43 -24.88 1.19 -9.28
N ASN A 44 -24.15 0.07 -9.45
CA ASN A 44 -23.85 -0.56 -10.74
C ASN A 44 -23.23 0.42 -11.76
N ASP A 45 -22.46 1.39 -11.27
CA ASP A 45 -21.76 2.39 -12.07
C ASP A 45 -20.23 2.22 -11.93
N PHE A 46 -19.60 1.73 -12.99
CA PHE A 46 -18.16 1.48 -13.05
C PHE A 46 -17.40 2.61 -13.77
N THR A 47 -18.10 3.63 -14.24
CA THR A 47 -17.51 4.73 -15.01
C THR A 47 -17.21 5.96 -14.17
N HIS A 48 -17.99 6.22 -13.13
CA HIS A 48 -17.81 7.39 -12.28
C HIS A 48 -17.14 7.03 -10.95
N LEU A 49 -16.25 7.91 -10.50
CA LEU A 49 -15.62 7.84 -9.19
C LEU A 49 -16.04 9.02 -8.33
N TYR A 50 -16.55 8.74 -7.13
CA TYR A 50 -16.96 9.74 -6.16
C TYR A 50 -16.28 9.53 -4.81
N LYS A 51 -15.86 10.62 -4.21
CA LYS A 51 -15.43 10.69 -2.81
C LYS A 51 -16.53 11.40 -2.01
N GLY A 52 -17.35 10.63 -1.29
CA GLY A 52 -18.60 11.17 -0.77
C GLY A 52 -19.51 11.62 -1.91
N SER A 53 -19.99 12.85 -1.87
CA SER A 53 -20.78 13.47 -2.95
C SER A 53 -19.94 14.10 -4.09
N LEU A 54 -18.63 14.21 -3.92
CA LEU A 54 -17.76 14.94 -4.85
C LEU A 54 -17.11 14.04 -5.90
N PRO A 55 -17.05 14.45 -7.19
CA PRO A 55 -16.30 13.73 -8.22
C PRO A 55 -14.83 13.58 -7.84
N TYR A 56 -14.26 12.36 -8.05
CA TYR A 56 -12.90 12.05 -7.63
C TYR A 56 -11.96 11.84 -8.81
N LEU A 57 -10.98 12.72 -8.94
CA LEU A 57 -10.06 12.77 -10.07
C LEU A 57 -8.67 12.14 -9.78
N ASP A 58 -8.27 12.02 -8.48
CA ASP A 58 -6.87 11.82 -8.07
C ASP A 58 -6.25 10.48 -8.45
N LYS A 59 -7.04 9.42 -8.58
CA LYS A 59 -6.53 8.09 -8.87
C LYS A 59 -7.35 7.42 -9.96
N PRO A 60 -6.66 6.79 -10.95
CA PRO A 60 -7.33 6.06 -12.02
C PRO A 60 -8.10 4.83 -11.54
N HIS A 61 -9.00 4.36 -12.39
CA HIS A 61 -10.06 3.40 -12.06
C HIS A 61 -9.59 1.96 -11.79
N LEU A 62 -8.46 1.51 -12.33
CA LEU A 62 -8.13 0.07 -12.33
C LEU A 62 -8.12 -0.56 -10.94
N HIS A 63 -7.61 0.13 -9.92
CA HIS A 63 -7.63 -0.36 -8.55
C HIS A 63 -9.06 -0.58 -8.05
N TYR A 64 -9.95 0.39 -8.29
CA TYR A 64 -11.35 0.34 -7.87
C TYR A 64 -12.13 -0.73 -8.63
N TRP A 65 -11.91 -0.88 -9.94
CA TRP A 65 -12.52 -1.94 -10.73
C TRP A 65 -12.16 -3.34 -10.21
N LEU A 66 -10.87 -3.58 -9.93
CA LEU A 66 -10.43 -4.86 -9.38
C LEU A 66 -11.07 -5.15 -8.02
N ALA A 67 -11.14 -4.15 -7.14
CA ALA A 67 -11.79 -4.25 -5.85
C ALA A 67 -13.32 -4.47 -6.00
N ALA A 68 -13.99 -3.70 -6.85
CA ALA A 68 -15.43 -3.82 -7.10
C ALA A 68 -15.80 -5.18 -7.69
N ILE A 69 -15.02 -5.71 -8.66
CA ILE A 69 -15.22 -7.06 -9.20
C ILE A 69 -15.09 -8.10 -8.08
N SER A 70 -14.08 -7.99 -7.24
CA SER A 70 -13.90 -8.89 -6.10
C SER A 70 -15.06 -8.81 -5.10
N MET A 71 -15.55 -7.60 -4.80
CA MET A 71 -16.71 -7.38 -3.93
C MET A 71 -18.01 -7.92 -4.56
N LYS A 72 -18.17 -7.80 -5.86
CA LYS A 72 -19.34 -8.37 -6.57
C LYS A 72 -19.37 -9.90 -6.52
N LEU A 73 -18.19 -10.54 -6.52
CA LEU A 73 -18.07 -12.01 -6.47
C LEU A 73 -18.15 -12.57 -5.04
N PHE A 74 -17.57 -11.89 -4.07
CA PHE A 74 -17.39 -12.41 -2.71
C PHE A 74 -18.19 -11.65 -1.64
N GLY A 75 -18.95 -10.63 -2.02
CA GLY A 75 -19.64 -9.73 -1.08
C GLY A 75 -18.78 -8.53 -0.65
N ILE A 76 -19.47 -7.47 -0.16
CA ILE A 76 -18.83 -6.21 0.24
C ILE A 76 -18.28 -6.34 1.66
N HIS A 77 -16.99 -6.60 1.81
CA HIS A 77 -16.28 -6.68 3.09
C HIS A 77 -14.76 -6.46 2.92
N ALA A 78 -14.05 -6.24 4.02
CA ALA A 78 -12.64 -5.88 4.02
C ALA A 78 -11.73 -6.90 3.30
N PHE A 79 -12.05 -8.20 3.39
CA PHE A 79 -11.32 -9.25 2.69
C PHE A 79 -11.45 -9.12 1.17
N SER A 80 -12.67 -9.00 0.64
CA SER A 80 -12.90 -8.90 -0.81
C SER A 80 -12.29 -7.62 -1.41
N TYR A 81 -12.27 -6.52 -0.63
CA TYR A 81 -11.55 -5.31 -1.01
C TYR A 81 -10.05 -5.54 -1.18
N ARG A 82 -9.42 -6.24 -0.22
CA ARG A 82 -7.97 -6.45 -0.21
C ARG A 82 -7.49 -7.55 -1.16
N LEU A 83 -8.32 -8.52 -1.44
CA LEU A 83 -7.96 -9.75 -2.17
C LEU A 83 -7.22 -9.48 -3.50
N PRO A 84 -7.71 -8.65 -4.44
CA PRO A 84 -7.03 -8.46 -5.71
C PRO A 84 -5.67 -7.78 -5.56
N GLY A 85 -5.53 -6.83 -4.64
CA GLY A 85 -4.25 -6.18 -4.37
C GLY A 85 -3.21 -7.15 -3.78
N VAL A 86 -3.61 -7.99 -2.83
CA VAL A 86 -2.75 -9.02 -2.25
C VAL A 86 -2.35 -10.06 -3.30
N LEU A 87 -3.28 -10.52 -4.13
CA LEU A 87 -2.97 -11.44 -5.24
C LEU A 87 -1.95 -10.83 -6.20
N LEU A 88 -2.08 -9.55 -6.54
CA LEU A 88 -1.11 -8.86 -7.41
C LEU A 88 0.26 -8.69 -6.74
N LEU A 89 0.36 -8.57 -5.41
CA LEU A 89 1.65 -8.61 -4.72
C LEU A 89 2.33 -9.99 -4.86
N PHE A 90 1.58 -11.10 -4.76
CA PHE A 90 2.13 -12.44 -5.01
C PHE A 90 2.49 -12.67 -6.48
N VAL A 91 1.70 -12.15 -7.42
CA VAL A 91 2.05 -12.10 -8.85
C VAL A 91 3.34 -11.31 -9.05
N GLY A 92 3.46 -10.16 -8.38
CA GLY A 92 4.69 -9.35 -8.37
C GLY A 92 5.91 -10.15 -7.87
N ALA A 93 5.77 -10.89 -6.77
CA ALA A 93 6.82 -11.76 -6.24
C ALA A 93 7.25 -12.85 -7.25
N TYR A 94 6.28 -13.45 -7.95
CA TYR A 94 6.54 -14.40 -9.02
C TYR A 94 7.32 -13.76 -10.17
N PHE A 95 6.96 -12.55 -10.60
CA PHE A 95 7.67 -11.89 -11.69
C PHE A 95 9.03 -11.31 -11.26
N VAL A 96 9.19 -10.90 -10.01
CA VAL A 96 10.52 -10.60 -9.43
C VAL A 96 11.39 -11.86 -9.45
N PHE A 97 10.87 -13.02 -9.03
CA PHE A 97 11.56 -14.29 -9.15
C PHE A 97 11.98 -14.57 -10.61
N LYS A 98 11.07 -14.44 -11.57
CA LYS A 98 11.35 -14.69 -13.01
C LYS A 98 12.39 -13.73 -13.56
N THR A 99 12.32 -12.44 -13.19
CA THR A 99 13.29 -11.44 -13.61
C THR A 99 14.67 -11.72 -13.01
N THR A 100 14.72 -12.07 -11.73
CA THR A 100 15.98 -12.42 -11.06
C THR A 100 16.61 -13.67 -11.67
N LYS A 101 15.80 -14.68 -12.03
CA LYS A 101 16.28 -15.88 -12.73
C LYS A 101 16.86 -15.56 -14.11
N LEU A 102 16.30 -14.56 -14.80
CA LEU A 102 16.80 -14.08 -16.08
C LEU A 102 18.13 -13.31 -15.96
N LEU A 103 18.27 -12.51 -14.90
CA LEU A 103 19.41 -11.60 -14.72
C LEU A 103 20.60 -12.24 -13.99
N TYR A 104 20.34 -13.21 -13.11
CA TYR A 104 21.32 -13.83 -12.21
C TYR A 104 21.23 -15.36 -12.28
N ASP A 105 20.95 -16.00 -11.14
CA ASP A 105 20.88 -17.45 -11.00
C ASP A 105 19.59 -17.90 -10.30
N GLU A 106 19.31 -19.20 -10.34
CA GLU A 106 18.08 -19.77 -9.79
C GLU A 106 18.00 -19.67 -8.25
N ARG A 107 19.15 -19.79 -7.54
CA ARG A 107 19.20 -19.65 -6.07
C ARG A 107 18.82 -18.23 -5.66
N THR A 108 19.40 -17.24 -6.33
CA THR A 108 19.10 -15.82 -6.11
C THR A 108 17.65 -15.52 -6.44
N ALA A 109 17.10 -16.13 -7.49
CA ALA A 109 15.71 -15.97 -7.91
C ALA A 109 14.72 -16.46 -6.85
N PHE A 110 14.89 -17.68 -6.32
CA PHE A 110 14.01 -18.18 -5.25
C PHE A 110 14.01 -17.30 -4.02
N PHE A 111 15.17 -16.72 -3.71
CA PHE A 111 15.25 -15.81 -2.57
C PHE A 111 14.62 -14.45 -2.86
N SER A 112 14.70 -13.95 -4.08
CA SER A 112 14.17 -12.64 -4.44
C SER A 112 12.65 -12.54 -4.27
N GLY A 113 11.90 -13.58 -4.66
CA GLY A 113 10.46 -13.63 -4.44
C GLY A 113 10.09 -13.53 -2.95
N LEU A 114 10.86 -14.24 -2.08
CA LEU A 114 10.67 -14.14 -0.63
C LEU A 114 11.07 -12.78 -0.07
N VAL A 115 12.19 -12.21 -0.52
CA VAL A 115 12.63 -10.86 -0.11
C VAL A 115 11.56 -9.83 -0.45
N PHE A 116 10.94 -9.93 -1.61
CA PHE A 116 9.89 -9.03 -2.02
C PHE A 116 8.68 -9.09 -1.08
N ILE A 117 8.05 -10.26 -0.89
CA ILE A 117 6.85 -10.40 -0.04
C ILE A 117 7.13 -10.25 1.45
N ALA A 118 8.38 -10.46 1.91
CA ALA A 118 8.79 -10.31 3.30
C ALA A 118 9.29 -8.88 3.62
N SER A 119 9.38 -7.98 2.64
CA SER A 119 9.73 -6.58 2.90
C SER A 119 8.63 -5.90 3.68
N GLN A 120 8.98 -5.16 4.74
CA GLN A 120 8.02 -4.58 5.67
C GLN A 120 6.95 -3.71 4.98
N THR A 121 7.36 -2.90 4.01
CA THR A 121 6.41 -2.03 3.28
C THR A 121 5.44 -2.81 2.40
N ILE A 122 5.81 -3.98 1.86
CA ILE A 122 4.92 -4.82 1.06
C ILE A 122 3.88 -5.52 1.94
N ILE A 123 4.28 -5.98 3.15
CA ILE A 123 3.34 -6.53 4.13
C ILE A 123 2.32 -5.46 4.52
N LEU A 124 2.78 -4.24 4.82
CA LEU A 124 1.90 -3.12 5.13
C LEU A 124 1.00 -2.74 3.95
N ALA A 125 1.49 -2.79 2.70
CA ALA A 125 0.68 -2.53 1.52
C ALA A 125 -0.43 -3.56 1.29
N GLY A 126 -0.24 -4.81 1.74
CA GLY A 126 -1.29 -5.84 1.72
C GLY A 126 -2.37 -5.64 2.79
N PHE A 127 -2.04 -4.99 3.91
CA PHE A 127 -2.95 -4.70 5.02
C PHE A 127 -3.64 -3.33 4.87
N ASP A 128 -2.88 -2.23 4.84
CA ASP A 128 -3.38 -0.88 4.55
C ASP A 128 -3.41 -0.70 3.02
N LEU A 129 -4.33 -1.45 2.39
CA LEU A 129 -4.38 -1.56 0.94
C LEU A 129 -4.73 -0.23 0.30
N ARG A 130 -3.86 0.19 -0.61
CA ARG A 130 -4.00 1.37 -1.47
C ARG A 130 -3.67 0.98 -2.90
N THR A 131 -3.75 1.92 -3.82
CA THR A 131 -3.37 1.70 -5.23
C THR A 131 -1.95 1.15 -5.39
N ASP A 132 -1.06 1.39 -4.40
CA ASP A 132 0.34 0.97 -4.44
C ASP A 132 0.55 -0.54 -4.49
N ALA A 133 -0.31 -1.34 -3.84
CA ALA A 133 -0.22 -2.80 -3.89
C ALA A 133 -0.42 -3.33 -5.31
N VAL A 134 -1.50 -2.88 -5.96
CA VAL A 134 -1.82 -3.22 -7.36
C VAL A 134 -0.70 -2.75 -8.29
N LEU A 135 -0.29 -1.49 -8.15
CA LEU A 135 0.77 -0.88 -8.95
C LEU A 135 2.08 -1.67 -8.87
N THR A 136 2.51 -2.01 -7.67
CA THR A 136 3.80 -2.68 -7.44
C THR A 136 3.85 -4.06 -8.09
N GLY A 137 2.75 -4.82 -8.02
CA GLY A 137 2.62 -6.10 -8.70
C GLY A 137 2.68 -5.97 -10.22
N LEU A 138 1.95 -5.00 -10.78
CA LEU A 138 1.93 -4.74 -12.23
C LEU A 138 3.28 -4.24 -12.74
N VAL A 139 3.96 -3.37 -11.99
CA VAL A 139 5.32 -2.89 -12.35
C VAL A 139 6.30 -4.06 -12.40
N ALA A 140 6.28 -4.96 -11.41
CA ALA A 140 7.14 -6.16 -11.44
C ALA A 140 6.85 -7.05 -12.65
N TRP A 141 5.58 -7.20 -13.00
CA TRP A 141 5.13 -7.99 -14.15
C TRP A 141 5.58 -7.37 -15.47
N ALA A 142 5.38 -6.06 -15.66
CA ALA A 142 5.83 -5.35 -16.85
C ALA A 142 7.36 -5.41 -17.01
N ILE A 143 8.12 -5.18 -15.93
CA ILE A 143 9.59 -5.27 -15.92
C ILE A 143 10.06 -6.64 -16.41
N TYR A 144 9.44 -7.74 -15.97
CA TYR A 144 9.81 -9.07 -16.44
C TYR A 144 9.69 -9.22 -17.94
N HIS A 145 8.54 -8.88 -18.51
CA HIS A 145 8.31 -9.08 -19.93
C HIS A 145 9.20 -8.18 -20.79
N LEU A 146 9.41 -6.92 -20.39
CA LEU A 146 10.31 -6.02 -21.10
C LEU A 146 11.78 -6.44 -20.96
N ALA A 147 12.21 -6.89 -19.77
CA ALA A 147 13.53 -7.48 -19.58
C ALA A 147 13.70 -8.72 -20.47
N ARG A 148 12.70 -9.59 -20.51
CA ARG A 148 12.71 -10.79 -21.35
C ARG A 148 12.80 -10.45 -22.84
N TYR A 149 12.11 -9.39 -23.29
CA TYR A 149 12.25 -8.89 -24.66
C TYR A 149 13.68 -8.43 -24.97
N ILE A 150 14.33 -7.72 -24.06
CA ILE A 150 15.74 -7.29 -24.25
C ILE A 150 16.67 -8.48 -24.41
N TYR A 151 16.41 -9.62 -23.75
CA TYR A 151 17.23 -10.82 -23.83
C TYR A 151 16.94 -11.66 -25.07
N ASP A 152 15.66 -11.95 -25.35
CA ASP A 152 15.22 -12.93 -26.34
C ASP A 152 14.73 -12.30 -27.66
N GLU A 153 14.43 -10.99 -27.64
CA GLU A 153 13.91 -10.20 -28.78
C GLU A 153 12.58 -10.72 -29.36
N LYS A 154 11.82 -11.48 -28.56
CA LYS A 154 10.51 -12.02 -28.93
C LYS A 154 9.42 -10.98 -28.83
N LEU A 155 8.70 -10.73 -29.95
CA LEU A 155 7.64 -9.72 -30.03
C LEU A 155 6.56 -9.88 -28.97
N ASN A 156 6.13 -11.12 -28.68
CA ASN A 156 5.10 -11.37 -27.67
C ASN A 156 5.51 -10.85 -26.27
N GLN A 157 6.80 -10.90 -25.93
CA GLN A 157 7.28 -10.35 -24.66
C GLN A 157 7.17 -8.82 -24.63
N LEU A 158 7.48 -8.15 -25.72
CA LEU A 158 7.32 -6.71 -25.86
C LEU A 158 5.84 -6.29 -25.70
N LEU A 159 4.94 -7.00 -26.40
CA LEU A 159 3.50 -6.70 -26.36
C LEU A 159 2.88 -6.95 -24.97
N TRP A 160 3.23 -8.07 -24.31
CA TRP A 160 2.80 -8.31 -22.92
C TRP A 160 3.35 -7.25 -21.96
N GLY A 161 4.62 -6.86 -22.10
CA GLY A 161 5.22 -5.79 -21.30
C GLY A 161 4.51 -4.47 -21.47
N ALA A 162 4.15 -4.10 -22.71
CA ALA A 162 3.42 -2.89 -23.03
C ALA A 162 1.98 -2.90 -22.45
N LEU A 163 1.26 -4.02 -22.61
CA LEU A 163 -0.09 -4.20 -22.07
C LEU A 163 -0.11 -4.00 -20.56
N VAL A 164 0.78 -4.68 -19.84
CA VAL A 164 0.83 -4.61 -18.37
C VAL A 164 1.36 -3.26 -17.89
N ALA A 165 2.27 -2.62 -18.64
CA ALA A 165 2.70 -1.24 -18.34
C ALA A 165 1.53 -0.25 -18.45
N GLY A 166 0.60 -0.44 -19.41
CA GLY A 166 -0.61 0.35 -19.50
C GLY A 166 -1.54 0.12 -18.31
N PHE A 167 -1.73 -1.11 -17.84
CA PHE A 167 -2.46 -1.37 -16.60
C PHE A 167 -1.80 -0.74 -15.36
N ALA A 168 -0.46 -0.74 -15.29
CA ALA A 168 0.25 -0.03 -14.24
C ALA A 168 0.00 1.49 -14.32
N PHE A 169 0.00 2.08 -15.52
CA PHE A 169 -0.37 3.48 -15.74
C PHE A 169 -1.83 3.75 -15.33
N ALA A 170 -2.75 2.87 -15.71
CA ALA A 170 -4.16 2.93 -15.33
C ALA A 170 -4.44 2.78 -13.83
N THR A 171 -3.39 2.53 -13.03
CA THR A 171 -3.47 2.46 -11.54
C THR A 171 -2.99 3.75 -10.87
N LYS A 172 -1.93 4.38 -11.36
CA LYS A 172 -1.32 5.55 -10.70
C LYS A 172 -0.65 6.55 -11.65
N GLY A 173 -0.84 6.43 -12.96
CA GLY A 173 -0.33 7.37 -13.96
C GLY A 173 1.17 7.26 -14.23
N LEU A 174 1.80 8.40 -14.57
CA LEU A 174 3.13 8.50 -15.15
C LEU A 174 4.25 7.86 -14.32
N ILE A 175 4.16 7.86 -13.00
CA ILE A 175 5.21 7.29 -12.13
C ILE A 175 5.50 5.81 -12.44
N SER A 176 4.48 5.05 -12.87
CA SER A 176 4.64 3.65 -13.26
C SER A 176 5.59 3.51 -14.45
N ILE A 177 5.42 4.36 -15.47
CA ILE A 177 6.22 4.34 -16.69
C ILE A 177 7.64 4.84 -16.44
N VAL A 178 7.79 5.84 -15.58
CA VAL A 178 9.12 6.34 -15.18
C VAL A 178 9.94 5.23 -14.52
N VAL A 179 9.34 4.45 -13.62
CA VAL A 179 10.03 3.34 -12.95
C VAL A 179 10.32 2.19 -13.91
N ILE A 180 9.34 1.74 -14.68
CA ILE A 180 9.51 0.67 -15.68
C ILE A 180 10.57 1.11 -16.71
N GLY A 181 10.46 2.32 -17.24
CA GLY A 181 11.40 2.89 -18.20
C GLY A 181 12.83 2.97 -17.66
N GLY A 182 13.00 3.40 -16.41
CA GLY A 182 14.31 3.44 -15.76
C GLY A 182 14.99 2.07 -15.72
N VAL A 183 14.24 1.00 -15.40
CA VAL A 183 14.76 -0.38 -15.42
C VAL A 183 15.09 -0.84 -16.85
N VAL A 184 14.20 -0.56 -17.82
CA VAL A 184 14.40 -0.91 -19.24
C VAL A 184 15.65 -0.22 -19.78
N LEU A 185 15.82 1.08 -19.55
CA LEU A 185 17.01 1.84 -19.97
C LEU A 185 18.30 1.29 -19.34
N ALA A 186 18.25 0.93 -18.04
CA ALA A 186 19.38 0.31 -17.37
C ALA A 186 19.77 -1.03 -18.02
N LEU A 187 18.80 -1.86 -18.39
CA LEU A 187 19.05 -3.15 -19.05
C LEU A 187 19.51 -3.00 -20.50
N LEU A 188 18.93 -2.05 -21.24
CA LEU A 188 19.39 -1.73 -22.61
C LEU A 188 20.84 -1.27 -22.60
N ASN A 189 21.22 -0.41 -21.64
CA ASN A 189 22.59 0.03 -21.48
C ASN A 189 23.52 -1.14 -21.10
N ALA A 190 23.11 -1.97 -20.14
CA ALA A 190 23.89 -3.13 -19.71
C ALA A 190 24.11 -4.17 -20.83
N LYS A 191 23.16 -4.31 -21.76
CA LYS A 191 23.22 -5.24 -22.89
C LYS A 191 23.66 -4.60 -24.20
N GLN A 192 23.88 -3.27 -24.22
CA GLN A 192 24.24 -2.50 -25.43
C GLN A 192 23.22 -2.66 -26.57
N LYS A 193 21.92 -2.78 -26.24
CA LYS A 193 20.83 -3.07 -27.19
C LYS A 193 19.92 -1.86 -27.44
N TRP A 194 20.48 -0.65 -27.50
CA TRP A 194 19.72 0.58 -27.74
C TRP A 194 18.88 0.58 -29.03
N GLY A 195 19.36 -0.13 -30.07
CA GLY A 195 18.64 -0.28 -31.35
C GLY A 195 17.26 -0.91 -31.22
N LEU A 196 16.96 -1.62 -30.12
CA LEU A 196 15.62 -2.18 -29.89
C LEU A 196 14.54 -1.10 -29.75
N LEU A 197 14.88 0.10 -29.26
CA LEU A 197 13.94 1.21 -29.13
C LEU A 197 13.46 1.77 -30.47
N PHE A 198 14.25 1.60 -31.53
CA PHE A 198 13.97 2.17 -32.85
C PHE A 198 13.37 1.15 -33.83
N ARG A 199 13.01 -0.04 -33.35
CA ARG A 199 12.35 -1.05 -34.17
C ARG A 199 10.87 -0.70 -34.40
N VAL A 200 10.34 -1.08 -35.55
CA VAL A 200 8.89 -0.94 -35.85
C VAL A 200 8.01 -1.63 -34.81
N SER A 201 8.49 -2.75 -34.23
CA SER A 201 7.80 -3.43 -33.12
C SER A 201 7.52 -2.54 -31.91
N THR A 202 8.32 -1.49 -31.69
CA THR A 202 8.11 -0.52 -30.59
C THR A 202 6.86 0.33 -30.84
N LEU A 203 6.54 0.65 -32.10
CA LEU A 203 5.26 1.30 -32.44
C LEU A 203 4.07 0.37 -32.14
N GLY A 204 4.18 -0.92 -32.44
CA GLY A 204 3.18 -1.91 -32.07
C GLY A 204 2.98 -2.01 -30.55
N ALA A 205 4.08 -1.95 -29.79
CA ALA A 205 4.02 -1.92 -28.33
C ALA A 205 3.34 -0.65 -27.80
N LEU A 206 3.61 0.52 -28.39
CA LEU A 206 2.95 1.78 -28.03
C LEU A 206 1.43 1.69 -28.30
N LEU A 207 1.03 1.10 -29.43
CA LEU A 207 -0.41 0.90 -29.73
C LEU A 207 -1.08 -0.03 -28.70
N VAL A 208 -0.42 -1.12 -28.30
CA VAL A 208 -0.94 -2.03 -27.27
C VAL A 208 -1.02 -1.33 -25.91
N PHE A 209 -0.02 -0.52 -25.56
CA PHE A 209 -0.06 0.33 -24.34
C PHE A 209 -1.25 1.28 -24.38
N LEU A 210 -1.44 2.05 -25.44
CA LEU A 210 -2.55 2.99 -25.58
C LEU A 210 -3.91 2.26 -25.59
N PHE A 211 -4.01 1.13 -26.25
CA PHE A 211 -5.21 0.29 -26.23
C PHE A 211 -5.58 -0.15 -24.82
N SER A 212 -4.59 -0.54 -24.00
CA SER A 212 -4.84 -0.95 -22.60
C SER A 212 -5.36 0.19 -21.71
N LEU A 213 -5.15 1.45 -22.09
CA LEU A 213 -5.65 2.63 -21.39
C LEU A 213 -7.09 3.00 -21.78
N THR A 214 -7.59 2.49 -22.91
CA THR A 214 -8.90 2.90 -23.46
C THR A 214 -10.03 2.88 -22.41
N PRO A 215 -10.20 1.84 -21.56
CA PRO A 215 -11.29 1.84 -20.59
C PRO A 215 -11.17 2.98 -19.56
N VAL A 216 -9.96 3.26 -19.08
CA VAL A 216 -9.73 4.34 -18.11
C VAL A 216 -9.89 5.70 -18.76
N LEU A 217 -9.39 5.88 -19.99
CA LEU A 217 -9.56 7.13 -20.75
C LEU A 217 -11.05 7.40 -21.03
N TYR A 218 -11.81 6.37 -21.36
CA TYR A 218 -13.25 6.46 -21.56
C TYR A 218 -13.97 6.93 -20.29
N ALA A 219 -13.65 6.33 -19.13
CA ALA A 219 -14.24 6.71 -17.85
C ALA A 219 -13.91 8.17 -17.48
N TYR A 220 -12.65 8.60 -17.66
CA TYR A 220 -12.26 9.99 -17.42
C TYR A 220 -12.95 10.97 -18.39
N PHE A 221 -13.03 10.61 -19.67
CA PHE A 221 -13.71 11.42 -20.69
C PHE A 221 -15.18 11.63 -20.34
N ILE A 222 -15.91 10.55 -20.02
CA ILE A 222 -17.34 10.64 -19.67
C ILE A 222 -17.55 11.47 -18.40
N GLN A 223 -16.76 11.23 -17.36
CA GLN A 223 -16.99 11.88 -16.07
C GLN A 223 -16.58 13.34 -16.04
N PHE A 224 -15.53 13.72 -16.76
CA PHE A 224 -14.94 15.06 -16.63
C PHE A 224 -14.95 15.87 -17.94
N ASP A 225 -14.50 15.28 -19.05
CA ASP A 225 -14.32 16.02 -20.29
C ASP A 225 -15.67 16.34 -20.98
N LEU A 226 -16.72 15.52 -20.77
CA LEU A 226 -18.09 15.80 -21.22
C LEU A 226 -18.86 16.76 -20.29
N HIS A 227 -18.33 17.05 -19.10
CA HIS A 227 -18.98 17.83 -18.06
C HIS A 227 -18.12 19.04 -17.63
N PRO A 228 -17.94 20.05 -18.52
CA PRO A 228 -17.12 21.23 -18.22
C PRO A 228 -17.68 22.07 -17.06
N GLU A 229 -18.97 21.93 -16.74
CA GLU A 229 -19.65 22.57 -15.61
C GLU A 229 -19.22 22.01 -14.25
N LEU A 230 -18.65 20.80 -14.19
CA LEU A 230 -18.21 20.20 -12.94
C LEU A 230 -17.05 20.98 -12.32
N VAL A 231 -17.22 21.33 -11.05
CA VAL A 231 -16.15 21.93 -10.25
C VAL A 231 -15.40 20.84 -9.52
N VAL A 232 -14.15 20.59 -9.91
CA VAL A 232 -13.28 19.59 -9.30
C VAL A 232 -12.12 20.31 -8.62
N ARG A 233 -12.02 20.19 -7.28
CA ARG A 233 -11.01 20.89 -6.46
C ARG A 233 -11.01 22.42 -6.68
N GLY A 234 -12.19 23.01 -6.77
CA GLY A 234 -12.36 24.46 -6.96
C GLY A 234 -12.09 24.98 -8.37
N VAL A 235 -11.85 24.11 -9.35
CA VAL A 235 -11.61 24.45 -10.75
C VAL A 235 -12.71 23.85 -11.62
N SER A 236 -13.37 24.69 -12.43
CA SER A 236 -14.31 24.27 -13.48
C SER A 236 -13.57 23.96 -14.78
N ASN A 237 -14.23 23.27 -15.71
CA ASN A 237 -13.70 22.90 -17.03
C ASN A 237 -12.36 22.16 -16.98
N ARG A 238 -12.23 21.22 -16.04
CA ARG A 238 -10.99 20.44 -15.85
C ARG A 238 -11.04 19.14 -16.64
N SER A 239 -10.17 19.02 -17.65
CA SER A 239 -10.05 17.79 -18.43
C SER A 239 -9.48 16.64 -17.59
N GLY A 240 -10.23 15.54 -17.49
CA GLY A 240 -9.79 14.32 -16.82
C GLY A 240 -8.62 13.67 -17.55
N ILE A 241 -8.64 13.64 -18.87
CA ILE A 241 -7.56 13.07 -19.69
C ILE A 241 -6.25 13.86 -19.50
N LYS A 242 -6.31 15.20 -19.57
CA LYS A 242 -5.13 16.05 -19.33
C LYS A 242 -4.58 15.87 -17.92
N PHE A 243 -5.47 15.76 -16.93
CA PHE A 243 -5.06 15.51 -15.55
C PHE A 243 -4.32 14.19 -15.41
N LEU A 244 -4.84 13.10 -15.98
CA LEU A 244 -4.26 11.75 -15.90
C LEU A 244 -2.85 11.68 -16.47
N PHE A 245 -2.62 12.29 -17.65
CA PHE A 245 -1.32 12.25 -18.33
C PHE A 245 -0.30 13.24 -17.78
N TRP A 246 -0.75 14.38 -17.28
CA TRP A 246 0.13 15.52 -17.00
C TRP A 246 -0.03 16.08 -15.59
N GLU A 247 -1.19 16.67 -15.28
CA GLU A 247 -1.38 17.48 -14.09
C GLU A 247 -1.16 16.69 -12.79
N GLN A 248 -1.63 15.46 -12.72
CA GLN A 248 -1.47 14.58 -11.54
C GLN A 248 -0.02 14.44 -11.08
N SER A 249 0.93 14.33 -12.02
CA SER A 249 2.34 14.16 -11.69
C SER A 249 3.03 15.47 -11.36
N PHE A 250 2.68 16.54 -12.08
CA PHE A 250 3.28 17.86 -11.88
C PHE A 250 2.78 18.53 -10.61
N GLU A 251 1.50 18.41 -10.26
CA GLU A 251 0.96 18.89 -8.97
C GLU A 251 1.71 18.29 -7.76
N ARG A 252 2.16 17.04 -7.86
CA ARG A 252 2.93 16.40 -6.78
C ARG A 252 4.37 16.86 -6.73
N LEU A 253 4.97 17.16 -7.88
CA LEU A 253 6.31 17.72 -7.95
C LEU A 253 6.34 19.14 -7.40
N SER A 254 5.37 19.98 -7.76
CA SER A 254 5.25 21.39 -7.31
C SER A 254 4.67 21.51 -5.90
N GLY A 255 3.92 20.51 -5.42
CA GLY A 255 3.17 20.56 -4.16
C GLY A 255 1.85 21.31 -4.26
N GLU A 256 1.40 21.65 -5.46
CA GLU A 256 0.10 22.24 -5.72
C GLU A 256 -1.01 21.20 -5.48
N GLY A 257 -2.16 21.62 -4.97
CA GLY A 257 -3.34 20.77 -4.76
C GLY A 257 -3.26 19.74 -3.60
N HIS A 258 -2.06 19.35 -3.14
CA HIS A 258 -1.90 18.36 -2.06
C HIS A 258 -1.17 18.91 -0.82
N GLY A 259 -0.64 20.14 -0.90
CA GLY A 259 0.22 20.72 0.12
C GLY A 259 1.67 20.17 0.07
N LYS A 260 2.48 20.63 0.99
CA LYS A 260 3.90 20.26 1.10
C LYS A 260 4.13 19.40 2.34
N THR A 261 4.80 18.24 2.16
CA THR A 261 5.17 17.35 3.29
C THR A 261 6.56 17.66 3.86
N GLY A 262 7.25 18.66 3.29
CA GLY A 262 8.58 19.12 3.71
C GLY A 262 9.65 18.96 2.62
N ASN A 263 10.77 19.66 2.81
CA ASN A 263 11.88 19.73 1.84
C ASN A 263 13.00 18.73 2.15
N ASP A 264 12.71 17.55 2.70
CA ASP A 264 13.72 16.54 2.95
C ASP A 264 14.16 15.83 1.65
N PRO A 265 15.35 16.10 1.11
CA PRO A 265 15.82 15.46 -0.12
C PRO A 265 16.24 14.00 0.09
N PHE A 266 16.41 13.56 1.35
CA PHE A 266 16.80 12.20 1.70
C PHE A 266 15.61 11.36 2.15
N PHE A 267 14.38 11.86 2.01
CA PHE A 267 13.15 11.21 2.50
C PHE A 267 13.05 9.74 2.10
N PHE A 268 13.22 9.41 0.83
CA PHE A 268 13.13 8.02 0.38
C PHE A 268 14.37 7.19 0.70
N PHE A 269 15.53 7.80 0.93
CA PHE A 269 16.72 7.09 1.38
C PHE A 269 16.58 6.58 2.82
N HIS A 270 16.11 7.42 3.75
CA HIS A 270 15.86 6.94 5.12
C HIS A 270 14.57 6.08 5.22
N THR A 271 13.54 6.36 4.39
CA THR A 271 12.37 5.49 4.28
C THR A 271 12.76 4.08 3.86
N PHE A 272 13.67 3.92 2.91
CA PHE A 272 14.19 2.62 2.48
C PHE A 272 14.72 1.78 3.65
N LEU A 273 15.33 2.38 4.65
CA LEU A 273 15.93 1.65 5.77
C LEU A 273 14.90 0.77 6.51
N TRP A 274 13.73 1.30 6.82
CA TRP A 274 12.70 0.53 7.48
C TRP A 274 11.76 -0.20 6.50
N ALA A 275 11.50 0.40 5.34
CA ALA A 275 10.59 -0.15 4.34
C ALA A 275 11.09 -1.49 3.77
N PHE A 276 12.40 -1.61 3.56
CA PHE A 276 13.03 -2.83 3.05
C PHE A 276 13.57 -3.75 4.17
N MET A 277 13.28 -3.45 5.45
CA MET A 277 13.57 -4.39 6.53
C MET A 277 12.90 -5.75 6.25
N PRO A 278 13.53 -6.88 6.59
CA PRO A 278 14.79 -7.05 7.35
C PRO A 278 16.06 -7.00 6.49
N PHE A 279 15.98 -6.65 5.21
CA PHE A 279 17.08 -6.82 4.25
C PHE A 279 17.91 -5.55 4.03
N SER A 280 17.44 -4.38 4.48
CA SER A 280 18.09 -3.09 4.21
C SER A 280 19.53 -3.01 4.70
N LEU A 281 19.78 -3.30 5.98
CA LEU A 281 21.12 -3.22 6.58
C LEU A 281 22.08 -4.21 5.94
N VAL A 282 21.66 -5.47 5.83
CA VAL A 282 22.45 -6.55 5.22
C VAL A 282 22.71 -6.22 3.75
N GLY A 283 21.68 -5.71 3.05
CA GLY A 283 21.76 -5.34 1.64
C GLY A 283 22.72 -4.21 1.36
N ILE A 284 22.70 -3.12 2.13
CA ILE A 284 23.62 -1.97 1.97
C ILE A 284 25.07 -2.42 2.10
N VAL A 285 25.40 -3.15 3.18
CA VAL A 285 26.77 -3.65 3.40
C VAL A 285 27.17 -4.65 2.30
N GLY A 286 26.23 -5.51 1.87
CA GLY A 286 26.45 -6.45 0.79
C GLY A 286 26.71 -5.76 -0.56
N LEU A 287 25.95 -4.73 -0.88
CA LEU A 287 26.10 -3.94 -2.11
C LEU A 287 27.43 -3.20 -2.13
N TYR A 288 27.81 -2.55 -1.02
CA TYR A 288 29.10 -1.88 -0.85
C TYR A 288 30.27 -2.84 -1.11
N LYS A 289 30.26 -4.03 -0.48
CA LYS A 289 31.29 -5.05 -0.70
C LYS A 289 31.32 -5.58 -2.13
N THR A 290 30.14 -5.75 -2.76
CA THR A 290 30.05 -6.20 -4.14
C THR A 290 30.74 -5.23 -5.09
N PHE A 291 30.55 -3.93 -4.90
CA PHE A 291 31.22 -2.92 -5.75
C PHE A 291 32.72 -2.76 -5.49
N ARG A 292 33.19 -3.10 -4.28
CA ARG A 292 34.65 -3.10 -4.00
C ARG A 292 35.36 -4.34 -4.56
N SER A 293 34.66 -5.45 -4.79
CA SER A 293 35.24 -6.62 -5.42
C SER A 293 35.28 -6.40 -6.95
N LYS A 294 36.45 -6.66 -7.59
CA LYS A 294 36.64 -6.55 -9.06
C LYS A 294 35.82 -7.65 -9.78
N PHE A 295 34.51 -7.52 -9.84
CA PHE A 295 33.62 -8.55 -10.42
C PHE A 295 33.20 -8.14 -11.83
N SER A 296 33.51 -8.94 -12.85
CA SER A 296 33.16 -8.72 -14.26
C SER A 296 31.63 -8.87 -14.56
N GLU A 297 30.89 -9.58 -13.70
CA GLU A 297 29.42 -9.78 -13.82
C GLU A 297 28.60 -8.60 -13.29
N VAL A 298 29.25 -7.52 -12.89
CA VAL A 298 28.63 -6.40 -12.17
C VAL A 298 27.87 -5.44 -13.09
N LEU A 299 27.98 -5.57 -14.43
CA LEU A 299 27.44 -4.53 -15.33
C LEU A 299 25.92 -4.36 -15.22
N VAL A 300 25.15 -5.45 -15.18
CA VAL A 300 23.68 -5.39 -14.98
C VAL A 300 23.36 -4.81 -13.61
N LEU A 301 23.98 -5.31 -12.55
CA LEU A 301 23.79 -4.81 -11.18
C LEU A 301 24.16 -3.34 -11.06
N LYS A 302 25.28 -2.91 -11.66
CA LYS A 302 25.71 -1.51 -11.67
C LYS A 302 24.67 -0.60 -12.32
N ASN A 303 24.18 -0.97 -13.50
CA ASN A 303 23.18 -0.18 -14.23
C ASN A 303 21.85 -0.10 -13.47
N LEU A 304 21.38 -1.21 -12.90
CA LEU A 304 20.17 -1.24 -12.07
C LEU A 304 20.33 -0.40 -10.79
N THR A 305 21.54 -0.40 -10.17
CA THR A 305 21.82 0.43 -9.00
C THR A 305 21.81 1.92 -9.36
N ILE A 306 22.40 2.30 -10.50
CA ILE A 306 22.36 3.68 -10.99
C ILE A 306 20.91 4.11 -11.24
N ALA A 307 20.11 3.28 -11.93
CA ALA A 307 18.70 3.55 -12.14
C ALA A 307 17.94 3.72 -10.81
N LEU A 308 18.20 2.86 -9.83
CA LEU A 308 17.57 2.96 -8.50
C LEU A 308 17.94 4.28 -7.81
N LEU A 309 19.20 4.68 -7.82
CA LEU A 309 19.63 5.93 -7.18
C LEU A 309 19.05 7.16 -7.88
N LEU A 310 19.00 7.16 -9.21
CA LEU A 310 18.37 8.24 -9.98
C LEU A 310 16.87 8.33 -9.70
N LEU A 311 16.15 7.20 -9.64
CA LEU A 311 14.72 7.17 -9.34
C LEU A 311 14.41 7.58 -7.90
N LEU A 312 15.21 7.14 -6.92
CA LEU A 312 15.12 7.60 -5.53
C LEU A 312 15.36 9.09 -5.42
N GLY A 313 16.39 9.60 -6.11
CA GLY A 313 16.69 11.03 -6.18
C GLY A 313 15.52 11.82 -6.80
N LEU A 314 15.04 11.40 -7.98
CA LEU A 314 13.90 12.03 -8.66
C LEU A 314 12.66 12.10 -7.76
N MET A 315 12.29 10.98 -7.12
CA MET A 315 11.15 10.95 -6.21
C MET A 315 11.37 11.82 -4.97
N SER A 316 12.60 11.92 -4.48
CA SER A 316 12.96 12.75 -3.32
C SER A 316 12.89 14.26 -3.60
N LEU A 317 12.91 14.67 -4.87
CA LEU A 317 12.71 16.08 -5.27
C LEU A 317 11.24 16.51 -5.20
N ALA A 318 10.28 15.57 -5.21
CA ALA A 318 8.87 15.92 -5.11
C ALA A 318 8.57 16.67 -3.81
N GLN A 319 7.67 17.66 -3.86
CA GLN A 319 7.27 18.45 -2.69
C GLN A 319 6.28 17.69 -1.79
N PHE A 320 5.46 16.81 -2.38
CA PHE A 320 4.54 15.96 -1.65
C PHE A 320 5.04 14.50 -1.65
N LYS A 321 5.46 14.02 -0.49
CA LYS A 321 6.08 12.70 -0.28
C LYS A 321 5.36 11.92 0.81
N LEU A 322 5.10 10.63 0.54
CA LEU A 322 4.57 9.69 1.53
C LEU A 322 5.40 8.40 1.50
N PRO A 323 5.61 7.75 2.64
CA PRO A 323 6.49 6.56 2.71
C PRO A 323 6.10 5.44 1.73
N HIS A 324 4.80 5.17 1.56
CA HIS A 324 4.30 4.13 0.69
C HIS A 324 4.54 4.38 -0.82
N TYR A 325 4.94 5.61 -1.21
CA TYR A 325 5.35 5.87 -2.61
C TYR A 325 6.61 5.09 -2.99
N LEU A 326 7.41 4.66 -2.01
CA LEU A 326 8.57 3.79 -2.26
C LEU A 326 8.17 2.41 -2.82
N ASN A 327 6.92 1.96 -2.62
CA ASN A 327 6.47 0.62 -2.99
C ASN A 327 6.67 0.34 -4.49
N VAL A 328 6.45 1.33 -5.35
CA VAL A 328 6.63 1.17 -6.81
C VAL A 328 8.07 0.81 -7.19
N LEU A 329 9.07 1.18 -6.37
CA LEU A 329 10.48 0.85 -6.58
C LEU A 329 10.87 -0.53 -6.01
N LEU A 330 10.02 -1.18 -5.21
CA LEU A 330 10.37 -2.45 -4.55
C LEU A 330 10.78 -3.57 -5.51
N PRO A 331 10.19 -3.73 -6.70
CA PRO A 331 10.70 -4.67 -7.69
C PRO A 331 12.18 -4.40 -8.02
N LEU A 332 12.54 -3.15 -8.33
CA LEU A 332 13.91 -2.76 -8.64
C LEU A 332 14.85 -2.89 -7.42
N ILE A 333 14.41 -2.44 -6.25
CA ILE A 333 15.14 -2.61 -4.98
C ILE A 333 15.48 -4.07 -4.75
N THR A 334 14.51 -4.96 -4.95
CA THR A 334 14.71 -6.40 -4.77
C THR A 334 15.72 -6.97 -5.77
N LEU A 335 15.65 -6.56 -7.04
CA LEU A 335 16.62 -6.98 -8.06
C LEU A 335 18.05 -6.53 -7.75
N VAL A 336 18.22 -5.34 -7.14
CA VAL A 336 19.52 -4.79 -6.77
C VAL A 336 20.06 -5.42 -5.50
N PHE A 337 19.24 -5.53 -4.46
CA PHE A 337 19.73 -5.89 -3.12
C PHE A 337 19.77 -7.39 -2.86
N THR A 338 18.92 -8.21 -3.50
CA THR A 338 18.90 -9.66 -3.23
C THR A 338 20.22 -10.36 -3.50
N PRO A 339 20.90 -10.15 -4.66
CA PRO A 339 22.22 -10.74 -4.90
C PRO A 339 23.25 -10.33 -3.84
N ALA A 340 23.21 -9.06 -3.42
CA ALA A 340 24.10 -8.52 -2.42
C ALA A 340 23.86 -9.11 -1.02
N VAL A 341 22.59 -9.28 -0.63
CA VAL A 341 22.20 -9.94 0.62
C VAL A 341 22.72 -11.37 0.67
N LEU A 342 22.49 -12.16 -0.40
CA LEU A 342 22.93 -13.55 -0.44
C LEU A 342 24.43 -13.71 -0.36
N ARG A 343 25.19 -12.88 -1.09
CA ARG A 343 26.66 -12.88 -1.01
C ARG A 343 27.16 -12.59 0.39
N LEU A 344 26.49 -11.69 1.11
CA LEU A 344 26.90 -11.31 2.46
C LEU A 344 26.53 -12.36 3.50
N VAL A 345 25.33 -12.95 3.36
CA VAL A 345 24.83 -14.02 4.25
C VAL A 345 25.75 -15.24 4.25
N ASP A 346 26.37 -15.55 3.12
CA ASP A 346 27.35 -16.64 3.01
C ASP A 346 28.73 -16.30 3.64
N GLN A 347 28.95 -15.04 4.06
CA GLN A 347 30.19 -14.55 4.69
C GLN A 347 30.06 -14.45 6.22
N LYS A 348 31.19 -14.50 6.93
CA LYS A 348 31.26 -14.37 8.41
C LYS A 348 30.58 -13.10 8.94
N ILE A 349 30.62 -11.99 8.21
CA ILE A 349 30.03 -10.69 8.61
C ILE A 349 28.50 -10.66 8.46
N GLY A 350 27.90 -11.52 7.66
CA GLY A 350 26.45 -11.61 7.51
C GLY A 350 25.77 -12.03 8.82
N LYS A 351 26.43 -12.88 9.62
CA LYS A 351 25.88 -13.38 10.88
C LYS A 351 25.58 -12.27 11.91
N PRO A 352 26.51 -11.40 12.29
CA PRO A 352 26.22 -10.33 13.24
C PRO A 352 25.13 -9.34 12.72
N LEU A 353 25.14 -9.00 11.42
CA LEU A 353 24.11 -8.14 10.86
C LEU A 353 22.71 -8.75 10.91
N SER A 354 22.61 -10.05 10.65
CA SER A 354 21.32 -10.76 10.76
C SER A 354 20.83 -10.84 12.21
N ILE A 355 21.74 -11.00 13.17
CA ILE A 355 21.42 -10.97 14.60
C ILE A 355 20.93 -9.57 15.01
N ILE A 356 21.62 -8.51 14.59
CA ILE A 356 21.21 -7.13 14.86
C ILE A 356 19.81 -6.88 14.33
N THR A 357 19.53 -7.28 13.08
CA THR A 357 18.22 -7.13 12.46
C THR A 357 17.14 -7.92 13.25
N PHE A 358 17.45 -9.14 13.67
CA PHE A 358 16.55 -9.94 14.48
C PHE A 358 16.26 -9.30 15.85
N VAL A 359 17.28 -8.74 16.51
CA VAL A 359 17.12 -8.00 17.77
C VAL A 359 16.25 -6.76 17.59
N ILE A 360 16.41 -6.02 16.47
CA ILE A 360 15.54 -4.87 16.15
C ILE A 360 14.08 -5.31 16.07
N TYR A 361 13.78 -6.41 15.37
CA TYR A 361 12.42 -6.96 15.32
C TYR A 361 11.93 -7.46 16.67
N GLY A 362 12.82 -8.02 17.49
CA GLY A 362 12.52 -8.42 18.86
C GLY A 362 12.10 -7.23 19.72
N ILE A 363 12.88 -6.15 19.70
CA ILE A 363 12.56 -4.91 20.40
C ILE A 363 11.24 -4.33 19.88
N ALA A 364 11.05 -4.24 18.56
CA ALA A 364 9.83 -3.75 17.97
C ALA A 364 8.61 -4.59 18.38
N SER A 365 8.75 -5.92 18.45
CA SER A 365 7.68 -6.84 18.91
C SER A 365 7.29 -6.58 20.37
N VAL A 366 8.25 -6.34 21.24
CA VAL A 366 7.98 -5.96 22.64
C VAL A 366 7.27 -4.61 22.68
N LEU A 367 7.79 -3.62 21.92
CA LEU A 367 7.24 -2.27 21.91
C LEU A 367 5.77 -2.19 21.43
N ILE A 368 5.34 -3.05 20.51
CA ILE A 368 3.93 -3.08 20.08
C ILE A 368 2.99 -3.76 21.09
N CYS A 369 3.50 -4.58 22.02
CA CYS A 369 2.69 -5.20 23.07
C CYS A 369 2.45 -4.26 24.26
N ILE A 370 3.39 -3.36 24.56
CA ILE A 370 3.34 -2.45 25.73
C ILE A 370 2.09 -1.53 25.72
N PRO A 371 1.72 -0.88 24.60
CA PRO A 371 0.62 0.07 24.61
C PRO A 371 -0.70 -0.49 25.13
N PHE A 372 -0.93 -1.78 24.93
CA PHE A 372 -2.20 -2.43 25.29
C PHE A 372 -2.10 -3.41 26.47
N TYR A 373 -0.97 -3.43 27.18
CA TYR A 373 -0.70 -4.32 28.33
C TYR A 373 -0.98 -5.81 28.02
N ASP A 374 -0.61 -6.27 26.82
CA ASP A 374 -0.86 -7.65 26.43
C ASP A 374 0.29 -8.58 26.84
N TYR A 375 0.25 -9.02 28.08
CA TYR A 375 1.27 -9.94 28.63
C TYR A 375 1.18 -11.35 28.03
N ALA A 376 0.00 -11.79 27.58
CA ALA A 376 -0.15 -13.08 26.92
C ALA A 376 0.56 -13.08 25.56
N ALA A 377 0.39 -12.00 24.77
CA ALA A 377 1.13 -11.80 23.53
C ALA A 377 2.63 -11.72 23.76
N LEU A 378 3.09 -11.08 24.83
CA LEU A 378 4.50 -11.04 25.22
C LEU A 378 5.02 -12.46 25.54
N GLY A 379 4.24 -13.29 26.23
CA GLY A 379 4.57 -14.69 26.52
C GLY A 379 4.69 -15.53 25.23
N VAL A 380 3.75 -15.38 24.30
CA VAL A 380 3.82 -16.03 22.98
C VAL A 380 5.06 -15.57 22.21
N PHE A 381 5.35 -14.27 22.20
CA PHE A 381 6.56 -13.74 21.56
C PHE A 381 7.83 -14.35 22.15
N LEU A 382 7.98 -14.39 23.49
CA LEU A 382 9.12 -15.00 24.14
C LEU A 382 9.24 -16.48 23.79
N GLY A 383 8.11 -17.21 23.75
CA GLY A 383 8.07 -18.60 23.29
C GLY A 383 8.57 -18.78 21.86
N LEU A 384 8.15 -17.90 20.94
CA LEU A 384 8.61 -17.91 19.55
C LEU A 384 10.10 -17.55 19.41
N VAL A 385 10.61 -16.63 20.22
CA VAL A 385 12.03 -16.29 20.29
C VAL A 385 12.85 -17.50 20.79
N ILE A 386 12.39 -18.16 21.85
CA ILE A 386 13.04 -19.37 22.40
C ILE A 386 13.03 -20.48 21.34
N LEU A 387 11.89 -20.74 20.71
CA LEU A 387 11.78 -21.74 19.64
C LEU A 387 12.71 -21.40 18.47
N SER A 388 12.75 -20.16 18.06
CA SER A 388 13.67 -19.67 17.02
C SER A 388 15.14 -19.90 17.42
N TRP A 389 15.49 -19.61 18.67
CA TRP A 389 16.82 -19.86 19.21
C TRP A 389 17.16 -21.38 19.29
N MET A 390 16.22 -22.22 19.72
CA MET A 390 16.38 -23.66 19.70
C MET A 390 16.59 -24.23 18.30
N LEU A 391 15.85 -23.72 17.32
CA LEU A 391 16.00 -24.07 15.91
C LEU A 391 17.35 -23.61 15.36
N HIS A 392 17.87 -22.45 15.81
CA HIS A 392 19.19 -21.96 15.41
C HIS A 392 20.33 -22.88 15.84
N ARG A 393 20.27 -23.48 17.00
CA ARG A 393 21.27 -24.50 17.43
C ARG A 393 21.41 -25.66 16.43
N ARG A 394 20.38 -25.90 15.58
CA ARG A 394 20.37 -26.93 14.53
C ARG A 394 20.91 -26.44 13.16
N ARG A 395 21.76 -25.39 13.11
CA ARG A 395 22.36 -24.82 11.90
C ARG A 395 21.34 -24.27 10.90
N VAL A 396 20.33 -23.53 11.36
CA VAL A 396 19.38 -22.80 10.50
C VAL A 396 20.10 -21.71 9.73
N SER A 397 19.72 -21.48 8.47
CA SER A 397 20.34 -20.46 7.62
C SER A 397 20.05 -19.05 8.14
N MET A 398 20.98 -18.11 7.94
CA MET A 398 20.80 -16.70 8.31
C MET A 398 19.57 -16.06 7.67
N VAL A 399 19.24 -16.50 6.45
CA VAL A 399 18.02 -16.08 5.75
C VAL A 399 16.78 -16.43 6.55
N SER A 400 16.73 -17.64 7.13
CA SER A 400 15.59 -18.05 7.94
C SER A 400 15.44 -17.19 9.19
N TRP A 401 16.53 -16.67 9.78
CA TRP A 401 16.48 -15.72 10.87
C TRP A 401 15.81 -14.40 10.47
N LEU A 402 16.23 -13.82 9.34
CA LEU A 402 15.65 -12.59 8.82
C LEU A 402 14.15 -12.76 8.55
N LEU A 403 13.77 -13.86 7.89
CA LEU A 403 12.37 -14.16 7.60
C LEU A 403 11.55 -14.45 8.86
N SER A 404 12.12 -15.14 9.87
CA SER A 404 11.43 -15.39 11.13
C SER A 404 11.13 -14.11 11.90
N GLY A 405 12.10 -13.20 11.98
CA GLY A 405 11.94 -11.93 12.70
C GLY A 405 10.76 -11.11 12.15
N VAL A 406 10.71 -10.92 10.84
CA VAL A 406 9.63 -10.16 10.20
C VAL A 406 8.29 -10.88 10.29
N LEU A 407 8.27 -12.21 10.16
CA LEU A 407 7.05 -13.02 10.27
C LEU A 407 6.44 -12.90 11.67
N VAL A 408 7.24 -13.11 12.72
CA VAL A 408 6.79 -13.05 14.11
C VAL A 408 6.29 -11.66 14.47
N PHE A 409 7.04 -10.62 14.11
CA PHE A 409 6.63 -9.25 14.35
C PHE A 409 5.26 -8.94 13.71
N ASN A 410 5.08 -9.27 12.43
CA ASN A 410 3.84 -8.95 11.73
C ASN A 410 2.68 -9.87 12.16
N LEU A 411 2.93 -11.12 12.60
CA LEU A 411 1.91 -11.94 13.24
C LEU A 411 1.39 -11.26 14.51
N LEU A 412 2.28 -10.80 15.40
CA LEU A 412 1.88 -10.03 16.59
C LEU A 412 1.17 -8.73 16.22
N ALA A 413 1.65 -8.03 15.20
CA ALA A 413 1.01 -6.82 14.72
C ALA A 413 -0.44 -7.08 14.27
N PHE A 414 -0.69 -8.13 13.48
CA PHE A 414 -2.01 -8.43 12.93
C PHE A 414 -2.96 -9.15 13.89
N THR A 415 -2.43 -9.87 14.89
CA THR A 415 -3.28 -10.60 15.84
C THR A 415 -3.50 -9.86 17.16
N VAL A 416 -2.61 -8.92 17.53
CA VAL A 416 -2.65 -8.22 18.81
C VAL A 416 -2.74 -6.71 18.66
N PHE A 417 -1.77 -6.11 17.96
CA PHE A 417 -1.64 -4.65 17.95
C PHE A 417 -2.73 -3.97 17.10
N TYR A 418 -2.86 -4.34 15.84
CA TYR A 418 -3.85 -3.71 14.94
C TYR A 418 -5.30 -3.93 15.37
N PRO A 419 -5.75 -5.13 15.82
CA PRO A 419 -7.11 -5.27 16.32
C PRO A 419 -7.44 -4.26 17.43
N LYS A 420 -6.54 -4.11 18.42
CA LYS A 420 -6.73 -3.16 19.53
C LYS A 420 -6.57 -1.69 19.11
N LEU A 421 -5.67 -1.40 18.17
CA LEU A 421 -5.49 -0.06 17.63
C LEU A 421 -6.73 0.38 16.84
N LEU A 422 -7.25 -0.48 15.99
CA LEU A 422 -8.38 -0.17 15.11
C LEU A 422 -9.70 0.00 15.86
N ASP A 423 -9.85 -0.58 17.06
CA ASP A 423 -11.00 -0.33 17.93
C ASP A 423 -11.09 1.14 18.41
N TYR A 424 -10.00 1.91 18.31
CA TYR A 424 -10.02 3.37 18.53
C TYR A 424 -10.50 4.17 17.32
N GLN A 425 -10.83 3.53 16.20
CA GLN A 425 -11.64 4.16 15.16
C GLN A 425 -13.11 4.06 15.57
N SER A 426 -13.74 5.16 16.03
CA SER A 426 -15.13 5.19 16.53
C SER A 426 -16.12 4.53 15.57
N ASP A 427 -15.90 4.69 14.27
CA ASP A 427 -16.73 4.12 13.20
C ASP A 427 -16.81 2.60 13.31
N ILE A 428 -15.68 1.92 13.61
CA ILE A 428 -15.64 0.46 13.83
C ILE A 428 -16.38 0.07 15.11
N SER A 429 -16.26 0.88 16.15
CA SER A 429 -17.01 0.66 17.40
C SER A 429 -18.51 0.79 17.17
N PHE A 430 -18.93 1.81 16.45
CA PHE A 430 -20.34 2.05 16.11
C PHE A 430 -20.89 0.97 15.17
N SER A 431 -20.16 0.57 14.14
CA SER A 431 -20.63 -0.48 13.21
C SER A 431 -20.95 -1.81 13.90
N LYS A 432 -20.29 -2.11 15.04
CA LYS A 432 -20.55 -3.31 15.85
C LYS A 432 -21.73 -3.19 16.81
N ARG A 433 -22.14 -1.95 17.14
CA ARG A 433 -23.11 -1.68 18.23
C ARG A 433 -24.44 -1.10 17.75
N LEU A 434 -24.42 -0.38 16.61
CA LEU A 434 -25.62 0.26 16.10
C LEU A 434 -26.53 -0.78 15.45
N ASN A 435 -27.78 -0.79 15.88
CA ASN A 435 -28.89 -1.48 15.22
C ASN A 435 -29.94 -0.40 14.91
N LEU A 436 -29.92 0.11 13.69
CA LEU A 436 -30.66 1.33 13.33
C LEU A 436 -32.14 1.10 12.99
N GLN A 437 -32.63 -0.15 12.96
CA GLN A 437 -34.05 -0.50 12.77
C GLN A 437 -34.79 0.39 11.75
N ASP A 438 -34.23 0.55 10.55
CA ASP A 438 -34.79 1.37 9.46
C ASP A 438 -34.72 2.90 9.66
N ALA A 439 -34.20 3.42 10.78
CA ALA A 439 -34.01 4.84 10.98
C ALA A 439 -32.74 5.36 10.28
N GLU A 440 -32.84 6.56 9.71
CA GLU A 440 -31.72 7.21 9.04
C GLU A 440 -30.60 7.57 10.01
N LEU A 441 -29.33 7.32 9.64
CA LEU A 441 -28.15 7.85 10.32
C LEU A 441 -27.53 8.97 9.50
N VAL A 442 -27.37 10.15 10.09
CA VAL A 442 -26.78 11.32 9.43
C VAL A 442 -25.50 11.75 10.14
N ASN A 443 -24.59 12.39 9.41
CA ASN A 443 -23.32 12.89 9.91
C ASN A 443 -23.38 14.43 10.09
N ALA A 444 -23.25 14.90 11.32
CA ALA A 444 -23.19 16.33 11.62
C ALA A 444 -21.79 16.81 12.06
N MET A 445 -20.77 15.96 11.97
CA MET A 445 -19.41 16.34 12.38
C MET A 445 -18.62 17.03 11.27
N HIS A 446 -19.09 16.99 10.00
CA HIS A 446 -18.33 17.40 8.83
C HIS A 446 -16.93 16.72 8.73
N LYS A 447 -16.83 15.52 9.25
CA LYS A 447 -15.66 14.64 9.20
C LYS A 447 -16.02 13.35 8.48
N HIS A 448 -15.10 12.81 7.71
CA HIS A 448 -15.34 11.57 6.98
C HIS A 448 -15.59 10.37 7.90
N THR A 449 -16.52 9.52 7.50
CA THR A 449 -17.03 8.35 8.22
C THR A 449 -16.87 7.06 7.40
N TRP A 450 -15.73 6.94 6.67
CA TRP A 450 -15.55 5.89 5.64
C TRP A 450 -15.82 4.47 6.12
N ASN A 451 -15.50 4.13 7.37
CA ASN A 451 -15.77 2.78 7.88
C ASN A 451 -17.26 2.54 8.13
N LEU A 452 -18.03 3.58 8.54
CA LEU A 452 -19.49 3.48 8.64
C LEU A 452 -20.15 3.41 7.27
N ASP A 453 -19.74 4.27 6.34
CA ASP A 453 -20.21 4.27 4.96
C ASP A 453 -20.00 2.87 4.32
N PHE A 454 -18.82 2.27 4.56
CA PHE A 454 -18.51 0.93 4.07
C PHE A 454 -19.36 -0.15 4.72
N PHE A 455 -19.57 -0.08 6.04
CA PHE A 455 -20.33 -1.07 6.80
C PHE A 455 -21.82 -1.03 6.44
N PHE A 456 -22.40 0.18 6.40
CA PHE A 456 -23.82 0.35 6.04
C PHE A 456 -24.07 0.33 4.53
N GLN A 457 -23.02 0.23 3.72
CA GLN A 457 -23.06 0.22 2.26
C GLN A 457 -23.83 1.42 1.68
N THR A 458 -23.71 2.56 2.33
CA THR A 458 -24.34 3.82 1.92
C THR A 458 -23.45 4.99 2.32
N HIS A 459 -23.56 6.11 1.60
CA HIS A 459 -22.93 7.35 2.04
C HIS A 459 -23.82 8.04 3.06
N LEU A 460 -23.31 8.24 4.28
CA LEU A 460 -24.06 8.93 5.33
C LEU A 460 -24.29 10.39 4.94
N PRO A 461 -25.55 10.85 4.86
CA PRO A 461 -25.83 12.25 4.53
C PRO A 461 -25.18 13.20 5.55
N GLU A 462 -24.56 14.26 5.06
CA GLU A 462 -24.08 15.34 5.92
C GLU A 462 -25.21 16.35 6.12
N ARG A 463 -25.52 16.68 7.38
CA ARG A 463 -26.52 17.69 7.74
C ARG A 463 -25.91 18.71 8.72
N SER A 464 -26.23 19.98 8.50
CA SER A 464 -25.89 21.05 9.43
C SER A 464 -26.75 20.99 10.71
N ILE A 465 -26.29 21.65 11.78
CA ILE A 465 -27.06 21.71 13.03
C ILE A 465 -28.43 22.37 12.81
N ASP A 466 -28.50 23.39 11.94
CA ASP A 466 -29.74 24.12 11.66
C ASP A 466 -30.79 23.22 11.00
N GLU A 467 -30.35 22.33 10.08
CA GLU A 467 -31.24 21.34 9.44
C GLU A 467 -31.72 20.24 10.41
N LEU A 468 -30.99 20.03 11.51
CA LEU A 468 -31.31 19.01 12.51
C LEU A 468 -32.32 19.51 13.58
N VAL A 469 -32.50 20.81 13.71
CA VAL A 469 -33.43 21.37 14.70
C VAL A 469 -34.86 20.90 14.51
N ASP A 470 -35.30 20.82 13.24
CA ASP A 470 -36.65 20.38 12.85
C ASP A 470 -36.71 18.90 12.43
N SER A 471 -35.61 18.13 12.58
CA SER A 471 -35.58 16.72 12.20
C SER A 471 -36.10 15.83 13.33
N HIS A 472 -36.82 14.75 12.97
CA HIS A 472 -37.41 13.78 13.90
C HIS A 472 -37.10 12.35 13.44
N GLU A 473 -37.09 11.41 14.38
CA GLU A 473 -36.90 9.97 14.15
C GLU A 473 -35.60 9.63 13.42
N ILE A 474 -34.49 10.34 13.73
CA ILE A 474 -33.19 10.12 13.11
C ILE A 474 -32.08 9.92 14.13
N TYR A 475 -31.06 9.15 13.74
CA TYR A 475 -29.79 9.08 14.45
C TYR A 475 -28.80 10.10 13.88
N VAL A 476 -28.07 10.78 14.75
CA VAL A 476 -27.10 11.81 14.36
C VAL A 476 -25.74 11.49 14.95
N LEU A 477 -24.73 11.38 14.10
CA LEU A 477 -23.34 11.22 14.51
C LEU A 477 -22.72 12.59 14.76
N VAL A 478 -22.22 12.82 15.98
CA VAL A 478 -21.71 14.11 16.47
C VAL A 478 -20.36 13.96 17.18
N ASP A 479 -19.54 14.98 17.09
CA ASP A 479 -18.41 15.20 18.01
C ASP A 479 -18.86 16.01 19.24
N ILE A 480 -17.93 16.28 20.16
CA ILE A 480 -18.27 16.94 21.43
C ILE A 480 -18.84 18.34 21.23
N ASP A 481 -18.28 19.11 20.29
CA ASP A 481 -18.70 20.50 20.05
C ASP A 481 -20.09 20.55 19.41
N THR A 482 -20.31 19.71 18.40
CA THR A 482 -21.61 19.55 17.74
C THR A 482 -22.67 19.02 18.70
N TYR A 483 -22.31 18.06 19.57
CA TYR A 483 -23.20 17.54 20.60
C TYR A 483 -23.68 18.63 21.56
N GLN A 484 -22.75 19.45 22.08
CA GLN A 484 -23.11 20.53 23.02
C GLN A 484 -24.04 21.55 22.38
N ARG A 485 -23.77 21.97 21.15
CA ARG A 485 -24.63 22.92 20.42
C ARG A 485 -26.02 22.34 20.16
N LEU A 486 -26.07 21.10 19.67
CA LEU A 486 -27.33 20.44 19.34
C LEU A 486 -28.17 20.21 20.59
N LYS A 487 -27.56 19.87 21.74
CA LYS A 487 -28.24 19.65 23.00
C LYS A 487 -28.87 20.95 23.60
N LEU A 488 -28.30 22.13 23.28
CA LEU A 488 -28.89 23.42 23.63
C LEU A 488 -30.14 23.71 22.80
N LEU A 489 -30.13 23.34 21.50
CA LEU A 489 -31.26 23.59 20.60
C LEU A 489 -32.34 22.49 20.68
N ARG A 490 -31.94 21.25 20.96
CA ARG A 490 -32.78 20.05 21.12
C ARG A 490 -32.51 19.40 22.49
N PRO A 491 -33.09 19.90 23.58
CA PRO A 491 -32.94 19.31 24.92
C PRO A 491 -33.46 17.87 25.03
N ASP A 492 -34.39 17.49 24.15
CA ASP A 492 -35.01 16.17 24.01
C ASP A 492 -34.07 15.14 23.37
N ALA A 493 -33.00 15.55 22.70
CA ALA A 493 -32.03 14.64 22.11
C ALA A 493 -31.43 13.65 23.12
N VAL A 494 -31.42 12.36 22.80
CA VAL A 494 -30.97 11.30 23.71
C VAL A 494 -29.67 10.68 23.18
N GLU A 495 -28.66 10.52 24.05
CA GLU A 495 -27.45 9.78 23.68
C GLU A 495 -27.77 8.30 23.54
N TYR A 496 -27.58 7.77 22.31
CA TYR A 496 -27.82 6.36 21.99
C TYR A 496 -26.54 5.52 22.18
N ALA A 497 -25.41 6.03 21.70
CA ALA A 497 -24.11 5.37 21.84
C ALA A 497 -22.97 6.39 21.89
N SER A 498 -21.88 6.03 22.57
CA SER A 498 -20.64 6.80 22.54
C SER A 498 -19.42 5.91 22.31
N ALA A 499 -18.39 6.45 21.69
CA ALA A 499 -17.13 5.78 21.43
C ALA A 499 -15.95 6.75 21.47
N LEU A 500 -14.81 6.23 21.89
CA LEU A 500 -13.54 6.94 21.82
C LEU A 500 -13.00 6.88 20.39
N HIS A 501 -12.50 8.01 19.91
CA HIS A 501 -11.89 8.13 18.58
C HIS A 501 -10.45 8.60 18.67
N TYR A 502 -9.60 7.97 17.87
CA TYR A 502 -8.23 8.39 17.60
C TYR A 502 -7.90 8.21 16.13
N ARG A 503 -7.23 9.19 15.54
CA ARG A 503 -6.77 9.09 14.14
C ARG A 503 -5.58 8.15 14.03
N VAL A 504 -5.84 6.85 13.82
CA VAL A 504 -4.84 5.77 13.85
C VAL A 504 -3.71 5.91 12.82
N THR A 505 -3.95 6.62 11.73
CA THR A 505 -2.93 6.92 10.71
C THR A 505 -1.91 7.99 11.12
N LYS A 506 -2.17 8.72 12.21
CA LYS A 506 -1.26 9.69 12.82
C LYS A 506 -0.81 9.24 14.21
N LEU A 507 -0.31 8.02 14.29
CA LEU A 507 0.11 7.40 15.54
C LEU A 507 1.18 8.25 16.23
N SER A 508 0.94 8.61 17.50
CA SER A 508 1.82 9.42 18.32
C SER A 508 2.32 8.67 19.57
N LEU A 509 3.49 9.05 20.07
CA LEU A 509 4.00 8.47 21.32
C LEU A 509 3.06 8.74 22.51
N LYS A 510 2.37 9.90 22.55
CA LYS A 510 1.38 10.19 23.58
C LYS A 510 0.22 9.21 23.59
N PHE A 511 -0.23 8.75 22.41
CA PHE A 511 -1.26 7.72 22.31
C PHE A 511 -0.73 6.35 22.72
N LEU A 512 0.49 5.99 22.30
CA LEU A 512 1.08 4.69 22.62
C LEU A 512 1.35 4.51 24.12
N VAL A 513 1.66 5.58 24.85
CA VAL A 513 1.85 5.52 26.30
C VAL A 513 0.49 5.53 27.00
N PRO A 514 0.12 4.44 27.73
CA PRO A 514 -1.21 4.32 28.34
C PRO A 514 -1.60 5.46 29.28
N LYS A 515 -0.65 6.01 30.03
CA LYS A 515 -0.89 7.13 30.98
C LYS A 515 -1.30 8.43 30.30
N THR A 516 -0.88 8.67 29.08
CA THR A 516 -1.15 9.90 28.32
C THR A 516 -2.18 9.72 27.21
N ARG A 517 -2.60 8.48 26.95
CA ARG A 517 -3.53 8.14 25.86
C ARG A 517 -4.83 8.93 25.95
N SER A 518 -5.45 8.99 27.12
CA SER A 518 -6.74 9.66 27.32
C SER A 518 -6.76 11.12 26.84
N SER A 519 -5.62 11.82 26.95
CA SER A 519 -5.50 13.21 26.47
C SER A 519 -5.44 13.36 24.94
N THR A 520 -5.38 12.25 24.21
CA THR A 520 -5.31 12.24 22.74
C THR A 520 -6.60 11.76 22.08
N LEU A 521 -7.58 11.36 22.90
CA LEU A 521 -8.83 10.75 22.42
C LEU A 521 -9.92 11.82 22.30
N GLU A 522 -10.67 11.75 21.20
CA GLU A 522 -11.93 12.45 21.00
C GLU A 522 -13.08 11.54 21.42
N VAL A 523 -14.16 12.10 21.98
CA VAL A 523 -15.41 11.38 22.21
C VAL A 523 -16.35 11.69 21.05
N ARG A 524 -16.80 10.66 20.34
CA ARG A 524 -17.88 10.79 19.35
C ARG A 524 -19.13 10.10 19.86
N ARG A 525 -20.29 10.62 19.49
CA ARG A 525 -21.59 10.13 19.94
C ARG A 525 -22.51 9.89 18.77
N VAL A 526 -23.39 8.92 18.94
CA VAL A 526 -24.61 8.81 18.15
C VAL A 526 -25.76 9.19 19.07
N ILE A 527 -26.51 10.17 18.66
CA ILE A 527 -27.68 10.68 19.39
C ILE A 527 -28.95 10.36 18.60
N TRP A 528 -30.02 10.12 19.32
CA TRP A 528 -31.37 9.96 18.78
C TRP A 528 -32.13 11.28 18.93
N LEU A 529 -32.74 11.73 17.84
CA LEU A 529 -33.69 12.84 17.81
C LEU A 529 -35.09 12.24 17.67
N PRO A 530 -35.93 12.30 18.71
CA PRO A 530 -37.27 11.75 18.71
C PRO A 530 -38.23 12.51 17.80
#